data_325741fb2163b81d8cc2d9ad9e90b408
#
_entry.id   325741fb2163b81d8cc2d9ad9e90b408
#
_cell.length_a   1.000
_cell.length_b   1.000
_cell.length_c   1.000
_cell.angle_alpha   90.00
_cell.angle_beta   90.00
_cell.angle_gamma   90.00
#
_symmetry.space_group_name_H-M   'P 1'
#
loop_
_entity.id
_entity.type
_entity.pdbx_description
1 polymer ?
#
loop_
_entity_poly.entity_id
_entity_poly.type
_entity_poly.pdbx_seq_one_letter_code
_entity_poly.pdbx_strand_id
1 'polypeptide(L)'
;MKPDFKKMELIPAIIQDYQTNEVLMLAYVNEEAYKKMLETNQTYFYSRSRNELWHKGQTSGHFQNIKGMYLDCDLDTLLIYVEQIGVACHTGAYSCFFNEIKPFNNVNIFKSLETLINDRKINPVEKSYTNYLLDQGVDKICKKVGEE
;
A
#
# COMPACT_ATOMS: atom_id res chain seq x y z
N MET A 1 17.80 15.04 7.07
CA MET A 1 17.11 14.83 8.35
C MET A 1 17.18 13.35 8.64
N LYS A 2 17.36 12.91 9.89
CA LYS A 2 17.40 11.49 10.28
C LYS A 2 16.68 11.30 11.61
N PRO A 3 16.18 10.07 11.88
CA PRO A 3 15.60 9.75 13.19
C PRO A 3 16.59 9.94 14.33
N ASP A 4 16.09 10.27 15.53
CA ASP A 4 16.91 10.40 16.74
C ASP A 4 16.97 9.06 17.49
N PHE A 5 17.81 8.15 17.00
CA PHE A 5 18.03 6.84 17.64
C PHE A 5 18.70 6.91 19.01
N LYS A 6 19.15 8.11 19.46
CA LYS A 6 19.62 8.29 20.85
C LYS A 6 18.46 8.47 21.82
N LYS A 7 17.38 9.10 21.33
CA LYS A 7 16.15 9.28 22.12
C LYS A 7 15.33 8.00 22.16
N MET A 8 15.26 7.26 21.05
CA MET A 8 14.50 6.03 20.94
C MET A 8 15.24 5.01 20.07
N GLU A 9 15.66 3.90 20.68
CA GLU A 9 16.45 2.86 20.02
C GLU A 9 15.69 2.15 18.90
N LEU A 10 14.37 1.96 19.05
CA LEU A 10 13.48 1.36 18.06
C LEU A 10 12.35 2.33 17.70
N ILE A 11 12.34 2.78 16.46
CA ILE A 11 11.35 3.71 15.94
C ILE A 11 10.26 2.93 15.19
N PRO A 12 8.97 3.18 15.44
CA PRO A 12 7.90 2.61 14.64
C PRO A 12 7.97 3.13 13.19
N ALA A 13 7.69 2.25 12.25
CA ALA A 13 7.60 2.57 10.83
C ALA A 13 6.25 2.10 10.30
N ILE A 14 5.49 3.03 9.73
CA ILE A 14 4.25 2.78 9.00
C ILE A 14 4.63 2.59 7.54
N ILE A 15 4.27 1.45 6.97
CA ILE A 15 4.54 1.13 5.57
C ILE A 15 3.26 1.26 4.77
N GLN A 16 3.31 2.08 3.72
CA GLN A 16 2.17 2.43 2.89
C GLN A 16 2.48 2.17 1.41
N ASP A 17 1.54 1.59 0.68
CA ASP A 17 1.68 1.44 -0.77
C ASP A 17 1.64 2.82 -1.45
N TYR A 18 2.62 3.08 -2.34
CA TYR A 18 2.79 4.39 -2.95
C TYR A 18 1.73 4.73 -4.01
N GLN A 19 1.07 3.72 -4.58
CA GLN A 19 0.04 3.92 -5.60
C GLN A 19 -1.35 3.99 -5.00
N THR A 20 -1.67 3.05 -4.10
CA THR A 20 -3.02 2.92 -3.53
C THR A 20 -3.22 3.74 -2.27
N ASN A 21 -2.14 4.18 -1.62
CA ASN A 21 -2.12 4.76 -0.28
C ASN A 21 -2.66 3.82 0.81
N GLU A 22 -2.75 2.51 0.54
CA GLU A 22 -3.15 1.53 1.52
C GLU A 22 -2.02 1.32 2.54
N VAL A 23 -2.35 1.36 3.84
CA VAL A 23 -1.40 1.03 4.90
C VAL A 23 -1.19 -0.49 4.90
N LEU A 24 0.03 -0.93 4.65
CA LEU A 24 0.37 -2.34 4.48
C LEU A 24 0.72 -3.04 5.78
N MET A 25 1.55 -2.41 6.60
CA MET A 25 2.01 -2.97 7.86
C MET A 25 2.63 -1.90 8.75
N LEU A 26 2.88 -2.27 10.01
CA LEU A 26 3.74 -1.54 10.93
C LEU A 26 4.87 -2.46 11.38
N ALA A 27 6.09 -1.92 11.43
CA ALA A 27 7.27 -2.62 11.95
C ALA A 27 8.17 -1.65 12.72
N TYR A 28 9.29 -2.16 13.28
CA TYR A 28 10.22 -1.34 14.03
C TYR A 28 11.56 -1.26 13.33
N VAL A 29 12.19 -0.11 13.46
CA VAL A 29 13.45 0.24 12.79
C VAL A 29 14.46 0.70 13.81
N ASN A 30 15.63 0.05 13.87
CA ASN A 30 16.81 0.53 14.57
C ASN A 30 17.74 1.30 13.62
N GLU A 31 18.81 1.86 14.14
CA GLU A 31 19.76 2.64 13.32
C GLU A 31 20.40 1.80 12.20
N GLU A 32 20.64 0.51 12.42
CA GLU A 32 21.20 -0.40 11.42
C GLU A 32 20.21 -0.65 10.26
N ALA A 33 18.95 -0.97 10.60
CA ALA A 33 17.88 -1.14 9.62
C ALA A 33 17.70 0.13 8.75
N TYR A 34 17.72 1.30 9.39
CA TYR A 34 17.63 2.58 8.70
C TYR A 34 18.77 2.80 7.71
N LYS A 35 20.02 2.52 8.11
CA LYS A 35 21.19 2.61 7.22
C LYS A 35 21.06 1.66 6.02
N LYS A 36 20.63 0.42 6.26
CA LYS A 36 20.39 -0.57 5.21
C LYS A 36 19.31 -0.12 4.22
N MET A 37 18.23 0.49 4.68
CA MET A 37 17.20 1.04 3.80
C MET A 37 17.75 2.14 2.88
N LEU A 38 18.60 3.03 3.39
CA LEU A 38 19.22 4.09 2.58
C LEU A 38 20.22 3.54 1.56
N GLU A 39 20.93 2.45 1.88
CA GLU A 39 21.90 1.81 1.00
C GLU A 39 21.24 1.04 -0.14
N THR A 40 20.13 0.34 0.16
CA THR A 40 19.54 -0.66 -0.74
C THR A 40 18.26 -0.20 -1.44
N ASN A 41 17.63 0.88 -0.96
CA ASN A 41 16.27 1.30 -1.32
C ASN A 41 15.20 0.19 -1.09
N GLN A 42 15.47 -0.76 -0.17
CA GLN A 42 14.53 -1.79 0.25
C GLN A 42 14.29 -1.73 1.75
N THR A 43 13.14 -2.23 2.23
CA THR A 43 12.79 -2.14 3.64
C THR A 43 13.52 -3.19 4.48
N TYR A 44 14.15 -2.72 5.54
CA TYR A 44 14.74 -3.51 6.61
C TYR A 44 14.10 -3.12 7.94
N PHE A 45 13.85 -4.09 8.79
CA PHE A 45 13.22 -3.89 10.07
C PHE A 45 14.01 -4.61 11.18
N TYR A 46 13.73 -4.26 12.42
CA TYR A 46 14.24 -4.96 13.57
C TYR A 46 13.14 -5.80 14.23
N SER A 47 13.33 -7.10 14.28
CA SER A 47 12.42 -8.03 14.94
C SER A 47 12.64 -8.02 16.45
N ARG A 48 11.69 -7.45 17.20
CA ARG A 48 11.75 -7.41 18.67
C ARG A 48 11.71 -8.80 19.31
N SER A 49 10.96 -9.73 18.74
CA SER A 49 10.84 -11.09 19.27
C SER A 49 12.05 -11.97 18.99
N ARG A 50 12.71 -11.77 17.83
CA ARG A 50 13.90 -12.54 17.44
C ARG A 50 15.20 -11.83 17.75
N ASN A 51 15.12 -10.55 18.11
CA ASN A 51 16.27 -9.68 18.40
C ASN A 51 17.27 -9.62 17.24
N GLU A 52 16.77 -9.49 16.00
CA GLU A 52 17.59 -9.52 14.80
C GLU A 52 17.08 -8.57 13.70
N LEU A 53 17.99 -8.19 12.83
CA LEU A 53 17.68 -7.46 11.61
C LEU A 53 16.89 -8.36 10.65
N TRP A 54 15.87 -7.80 9.99
CA TRP A 54 15.02 -8.52 9.06
C TRP A 54 14.86 -7.75 7.74
N HIS A 55 15.30 -8.31 6.64
CA HIS A 55 15.05 -7.81 5.29
C HIS A 55 13.67 -8.30 4.81
N LYS A 56 12.75 -7.39 4.59
CA LYS A 56 11.41 -7.73 4.10
C LYS A 56 11.49 -8.36 2.70
N GLY A 57 10.94 -9.54 2.57
CA GLY A 57 10.94 -10.30 1.31
C GLY A 57 12.12 -11.24 1.12
N GLN A 58 13.13 -11.24 1.97
CA GLN A 58 14.32 -12.10 1.80
C GLN A 58 14.00 -13.59 1.64
N THR A 59 12.98 -14.08 2.36
CA THR A 59 12.57 -15.50 2.29
C THR A 59 11.41 -15.71 1.32
N SER A 60 10.46 -14.77 1.25
CA SER A 60 9.22 -14.95 0.50
C SER A 60 9.28 -14.41 -0.94
N GLY A 61 10.27 -13.62 -1.28
CA GLY A 61 10.32 -12.84 -2.53
C GLY A 61 9.41 -11.59 -2.53
N HIS A 62 8.63 -11.36 -1.47
CA HIS A 62 7.70 -10.24 -1.36
C HIS A 62 8.42 -9.00 -0.84
N PHE A 63 9.29 -8.42 -1.66
CA PHE A 63 10.09 -7.25 -1.33
C PHE A 63 9.25 -5.98 -1.29
N GLN A 64 9.80 -4.97 -0.63
CA GLN A 64 9.26 -3.61 -0.60
C GLN A 64 10.34 -2.63 -1.08
N ASN A 65 10.15 -2.08 -2.29
CA ASN A 65 11.05 -1.09 -2.87
C ASN A 65 10.63 0.30 -2.41
N ILE A 66 11.51 1.02 -1.74
CA ILE A 66 11.22 2.33 -1.16
C ILE A 66 11.07 3.37 -2.26
N LYS A 67 9.97 4.13 -2.25
CA LYS A 67 9.68 5.26 -3.14
C LYS A 67 9.76 6.60 -2.40
N GLY A 68 9.60 6.61 -1.08
CA GLY A 68 9.73 7.80 -0.25
C GLY A 68 9.78 7.46 1.23
N MET A 69 10.45 8.29 2.01
CA MET A 69 10.54 8.17 3.46
C MET A 69 10.35 9.53 4.11
N TYR A 70 9.54 9.58 5.14
CA TYR A 70 9.23 10.77 5.90
C TYR A 70 9.36 10.50 7.39
N LEU A 71 9.72 11.52 8.13
CA LEU A 71 9.68 11.55 9.59
C LEU A 71 8.49 12.41 10.01
N ASP A 72 7.91 12.04 11.13
CA ASP A 72 6.90 12.89 11.78
C ASP A 72 7.53 14.15 12.43
N CYS A 73 6.70 14.94 13.10
CA CYS A 73 7.08 16.27 13.58
C CYS A 73 8.13 16.25 14.70
N ASP A 74 8.21 15.20 15.50
CA ASP A 74 9.16 15.02 16.60
C ASP A 74 10.24 13.96 16.34
N LEU A 75 10.31 13.47 15.10
CA LEU A 75 11.38 12.65 14.53
C LEU A 75 11.49 11.24 15.14
N ASP A 76 10.38 10.72 15.64
CA ASP A 76 10.33 9.41 16.31
C ASP A 76 9.47 8.36 15.60
N THR A 77 8.83 8.71 14.47
CA THR A 77 8.04 7.78 13.64
C THR A 77 8.40 7.94 12.16
N LEU A 78 8.57 6.81 11.47
CA LEU A 78 8.78 6.78 10.01
C LEU A 78 7.49 6.46 9.28
N LEU A 79 7.21 7.22 8.20
CA LEU A 79 6.27 6.85 7.15
C LEU A 79 7.06 6.48 5.91
N ILE A 80 6.89 5.25 5.41
CA ILE A 80 7.65 4.71 4.28
C ILE A 80 6.68 4.34 3.17
N TYR A 81 6.76 5.05 2.03
CA TYR A 81 6.04 4.69 0.82
C TYR A 81 6.83 3.65 0.04
N VAL A 82 6.18 2.55 -0.31
CA VAL A 82 6.83 1.42 -0.98
C VAL A 82 6.04 0.96 -2.20
N GLU A 83 6.77 0.44 -3.18
CA GLU A 83 6.21 -0.47 -4.17
C GLU A 83 6.25 -1.88 -3.59
N GLN A 84 5.07 -2.44 -3.29
CA GLN A 84 4.95 -3.78 -2.74
C GLN A 84 5.01 -4.81 -3.84
N ILE A 85 5.99 -5.70 -3.79
CA ILE A 85 6.04 -6.89 -4.66
C ILE A 85 5.28 -8.04 -3.97
N GLY A 86 4.23 -8.55 -4.62
CA GLY A 86 3.36 -9.56 -4.03
C GLY A 86 2.54 -9.01 -2.85
N VAL A 87 2.56 -9.70 -1.71
CA VAL A 87 1.75 -9.37 -0.52
C VAL A 87 2.61 -8.98 0.67
N ALA A 88 2.11 -8.06 1.51
CA ALA A 88 2.86 -7.61 2.67
C ALA A 88 2.74 -8.60 3.84
N CYS A 89 1.57 -9.20 4.06
CA CYS A 89 1.31 -10.07 5.18
C CYS A 89 1.79 -11.52 4.94
N HIS A 90 2.32 -12.14 6.01
CA HIS A 90 2.73 -13.56 5.99
C HIS A 90 1.55 -14.53 5.84
N THR A 91 0.32 -14.08 6.08
CA THR A 91 -0.91 -14.86 5.88
C THR A 91 -1.36 -14.93 4.43
N GLY A 92 -0.71 -14.20 3.52
CA GLY A 92 -1.12 -14.08 2.12
C GLY A 92 -2.05 -12.89 1.84
N ALA A 93 -2.43 -12.11 2.85
CA ALA A 93 -3.20 -10.88 2.65
C ALA A 93 -2.30 -9.75 2.13
N TYR A 94 -2.84 -8.85 1.29
CA TYR A 94 -2.09 -7.72 0.76
C TYR A 94 -1.61 -6.78 1.87
N SER A 95 -2.48 -6.46 2.83
CA SER A 95 -2.19 -5.68 4.03
C SER A 95 -2.27 -6.55 5.28
N CYS A 96 -1.56 -6.17 6.34
CA CYS A 96 -1.69 -6.77 7.68
C CYS A 96 -2.96 -6.30 8.41
N PHE A 97 -3.61 -5.22 7.96
CA PHE A 97 -4.76 -4.60 8.61
C PHE A 97 -6.09 -5.08 8.03
N PHE A 98 -6.32 -6.39 8.04
CA PHE A 98 -7.55 -7.02 7.52
C PHE A 98 -8.56 -7.45 8.60
N ASN A 99 -8.20 -7.39 9.89
CA ASN A 99 -9.11 -7.70 11.00
C ASN A 99 -9.95 -6.48 11.35
N GLU A 100 -11.16 -6.43 10.82
CA GLU A 100 -12.06 -5.32 11.04
C GLU A 100 -12.67 -5.36 12.45
N ILE A 101 -12.48 -4.29 13.23
CA ILE A 101 -13.11 -4.10 14.55
C ILE A 101 -14.37 -3.23 14.41
N LYS A 102 -14.30 -2.20 13.56
CA LYS A 102 -15.43 -1.32 13.26
C LYS A 102 -15.41 -1.00 11.77
N PRO A 103 -16.51 -1.24 11.04
CA PRO A 103 -16.55 -1.00 9.62
C PRO A 103 -16.27 0.48 9.30
N PHE A 104 -15.36 0.69 8.36
CA PHE A 104 -15.03 2.00 7.85
C PHE A 104 -15.66 2.16 6.46
N ASN A 105 -16.80 2.84 6.42
CA ASN A 105 -17.45 3.18 5.15
C ASN A 105 -16.69 4.31 4.46
N ASN A 106 -15.53 3.98 3.92
CA ASN A 106 -14.82 4.92 3.05
C ASN A 106 -15.49 4.93 1.69
N VAL A 107 -16.28 5.96 1.44
CA VAL A 107 -16.80 6.22 0.10
C VAL A 107 -15.70 6.89 -0.72
N ASN A 108 -14.67 6.11 -1.08
CA ASN A 108 -13.82 6.50 -2.19
C ASN A 108 -14.64 6.33 -3.48
N ILE A 109 -15.28 7.42 -3.91
CA ILE A 109 -16.19 7.44 -5.07
C ILE A 109 -15.51 6.85 -6.31
N PHE A 110 -14.23 7.15 -6.55
CA PHE A 110 -13.50 6.63 -7.71
C PHE A 110 -13.29 5.11 -7.63
N LYS A 111 -12.90 4.59 -6.46
CA LYS A 111 -12.76 3.14 -6.24
C LYS A 111 -14.11 2.44 -6.34
N SER A 112 -15.17 3.05 -5.84
CA SER A 112 -16.54 2.51 -5.95
C SER A 112 -17.04 2.48 -7.39
N LEU A 113 -16.76 3.54 -8.17
CA LEU A 113 -17.07 3.59 -9.60
C LEU A 113 -16.28 2.56 -10.40
N GLU A 114 -14.97 2.45 -10.18
CA GLU A 114 -14.13 1.44 -10.82
C GLU A 114 -14.64 0.02 -10.52
N THR A 115 -14.95 -0.27 -9.27
CA THR A 115 -15.51 -1.55 -8.85
C THR A 115 -16.84 -1.81 -9.54
N LEU A 116 -17.73 -0.81 -9.59
CA LEU A 116 -19.03 -0.93 -10.24
C LEU A 116 -18.89 -1.16 -11.75
N ILE A 117 -18.00 -0.46 -12.43
CA ILE A 117 -17.75 -0.64 -13.88
C ILE A 117 -17.19 -2.04 -14.15
N ASN A 118 -16.25 -2.51 -13.35
CA ASN A 118 -15.68 -3.86 -13.46
C ASN A 118 -16.75 -4.93 -13.19
N ASP A 119 -17.60 -4.73 -12.18
CA ASP A 119 -18.72 -5.64 -11.91
C ASP A 119 -19.69 -5.70 -13.11
N ARG A 120 -20.06 -4.55 -13.69
CA ARG A 120 -20.90 -4.50 -14.90
C ARG A 120 -20.28 -5.21 -16.11
N LYS A 121 -18.97 -5.24 -16.19
CA LYS A 121 -18.24 -5.96 -17.24
C LYS A 121 -18.31 -7.49 -17.05
N ILE A 122 -18.25 -7.96 -15.80
CA ILE A 122 -18.27 -9.40 -15.44
C ILE A 122 -19.72 -9.91 -15.35
N ASN A 123 -20.60 -9.11 -14.74
CA ASN A 123 -21.98 -9.40 -14.45
C ASN A 123 -22.90 -8.39 -15.16
N PRO A 124 -23.19 -8.56 -16.47
CA PRO A 124 -24.03 -7.62 -17.21
C PRO A 124 -25.45 -7.53 -16.63
N VAL A 125 -25.96 -6.31 -16.54
CA VAL A 125 -27.31 -6.03 -16.05
C VAL A 125 -28.16 -5.51 -17.20
N GLU A 126 -29.37 -6.05 -17.36
CA GLU A 126 -30.34 -5.64 -18.37
C GLU A 126 -30.63 -4.13 -18.27
N LYS A 127 -30.68 -3.44 -19.42
CA LYS A 127 -30.91 -1.97 -19.51
C LYS A 127 -29.83 -1.09 -18.86
N SER A 128 -28.66 -1.65 -18.53
CA SER A 128 -27.54 -0.87 -18.05
C SER A 128 -26.90 -0.05 -19.18
N TYR A 129 -26.82 1.28 -19.01
CA TYR A 129 -26.13 2.15 -19.96
C TYR A 129 -24.63 1.85 -20.01
N THR A 130 -24.01 1.50 -18.87
CA THR A 130 -22.60 1.08 -18.80
C THR A 130 -22.36 -0.18 -19.65
N ASN A 131 -23.23 -1.20 -19.55
CA ASN A 131 -23.13 -2.39 -20.39
C ASN A 131 -23.29 -2.06 -21.87
N TYR A 132 -24.27 -1.22 -22.23
CA TYR A 132 -24.42 -0.73 -23.60
C TYR A 132 -23.14 -0.08 -24.13
N LEU A 133 -22.49 0.81 -23.36
CA LEU A 133 -21.23 1.44 -23.76
C LEU A 133 -20.09 0.43 -23.93
N LEU A 134 -19.97 -0.53 -23.00
CA LEU A 134 -18.96 -1.59 -23.07
C LEU A 134 -19.15 -2.46 -24.32
N ASP A 135 -20.39 -2.81 -24.68
CA ASP A 135 -20.73 -3.60 -25.86
C ASP A 135 -20.47 -2.83 -27.18
N GLN A 136 -20.70 -1.52 -27.17
CA GLN A 136 -20.44 -0.67 -28.35
C GLN A 136 -18.96 -0.34 -28.56
N GLY A 137 -18.11 -0.58 -27.55
CA GLY A 137 -16.67 -0.43 -27.62
C GLY A 137 -16.14 0.99 -27.45
N VAL A 138 -14.82 1.09 -27.58
CA VAL A 138 -14.04 2.30 -27.24
C VAL A 138 -14.48 3.52 -28.02
N ASP A 139 -14.78 3.38 -29.31
CA ASP A 139 -15.19 4.52 -30.15
C ASP A 139 -16.46 5.20 -29.63
N LYS A 140 -17.43 4.41 -29.16
CA LYS A 140 -18.66 4.94 -28.55
C LYS A 140 -18.41 5.61 -27.23
N ILE A 141 -17.54 5.01 -26.42
CA ILE A 141 -17.14 5.58 -25.11
C ILE A 141 -16.44 6.93 -25.32
N CYS A 142 -15.46 7.00 -26.22
CA CYS A 142 -14.73 8.23 -26.52
C CYS A 142 -15.65 9.34 -27.07
N LYS A 143 -16.63 8.98 -27.93
CA LYS A 143 -17.65 9.94 -28.39
C LYS A 143 -18.43 10.56 -27.22
N LYS A 144 -18.82 9.74 -26.23
CA LYS A 144 -19.56 10.24 -25.06
C LYS A 144 -18.74 11.18 -24.18
N VAL A 145 -17.45 10.91 -24.02
CA VAL A 145 -16.54 11.82 -23.29
C VAL A 145 -16.40 13.17 -24.00
N GLY A 146 -16.49 13.20 -25.34
CA GLY A 146 -16.39 14.44 -26.11
C GLY A 146 -17.72 15.18 -26.29
N GLU A 147 -18.86 14.55 -25.99
CA GLU A 147 -20.20 15.16 -26.08
C GLU A 147 -20.61 15.94 -24.81
N GLU A 148 -19.91 15.74 -23.68
CA GLU A 148 -20.11 16.39 -22.38
C GLU A 148 -19.03 17.46 -22.11
#